data_fff738f3d6ee0ffd22f05e3516b5e2c9
#
_entry.id   fff738f3d6ee0ffd22f05e3516b5e2c9
#
_cell.length_a   1.000
_cell.length_b   1.000
_cell.length_c   1.000
_cell.angle_alpha   90.00
_cell.angle_beta   90.00
_cell.angle_gamma   90.00
#
_symmetry.space_group_name_H-M   'P 1'
#
loop_
_entity.id
_entity.type
_entity.pdbx_description
1 polymer ?
#
loop_
_entity_poly.entity_id
_entity_poly.type
_entity_poly.pdbx_seq_one_letter_code
_entity_poly.pdbx_strand_id
1 'polypeptide(L)'
;MPVASRWHRGGTPKHNLHFRNEVESRTILQELLLYLIFLTILCILTFGMVNPHMYYLNKVMSSVFLDTSVPGDERTNFKSICSIPDFWKFMEGPLLEGLYWDSWYNNSQLYNSKNSSRIYSENILLGVPRVRQLKVRNNTCKVYSSLQFLMSECYAKYTSENEDTADFGLKDDTEWKYSTPSINSPWHWGFVGVYRNGGYIFTLSKSKSETKNKFINLQLNNWITRGTRVIFIDFTLYNANVNLFCIIRLVAEFPATGGILTSWQIYSVKFLIYVSYYDYFIAFCEITFLILFTVFIIQEGKKMKEFKFAYFKRIWNWLELLLLVLCFFTIFFNLYCKIQIFLLLEQLLKRTEQYSDFYLLAHWRIFYNNILAITIFFAWIKIFKFISFNNTMSQLSSTLSCCIKDIVGFAIMFFIIFFAYAQLGFLIFGSQVDDFSTFQNSIFTQFRIILGDFNFAAIQQDNPILGPIYFITFIFFIFFVLLNMFLAIINYTYSEVQDDYSIGTRSSFKLGEMIKKSYNNILKKLKLKKPQEDEDNKSKKNKDLAEQARRKGFDENPLFICCGAGERITLHQFKTKPSDEKGFSSILLRQVEELCDH
;
A
#
# COMPACT_ATOMS: atom_id res chain seq x y z
N MET A 1 49.20 -18.38 -25.83
CA MET A 1 49.50 -17.94 -27.23
C MET A 1 48.19 -17.65 -27.91
N PRO A 2 48.03 -16.51 -28.52
CA PRO A 2 46.75 -16.02 -29.03
C PRO A 2 46.58 -16.34 -30.51
N VAL A 3 45.36 -16.61 -30.93
CA VAL A 3 45.00 -16.57 -32.35
C VAL A 3 44.16 -15.31 -32.57
N ALA A 4 44.82 -14.34 -33.16
CA ALA A 4 44.22 -13.13 -33.69
C ALA A 4 43.63 -13.47 -35.08
N SER A 5 42.32 -13.31 -35.23
CA SER A 5 41.72 -13.22 -36.58
C SER A 5 41.36 -11.77 -36.90
N ARG A 6 42.12 -11.25 -37.78
CA ARG A 6 42.09 -9.97 -38.48
C ARG A 6 40.79 -9.81 -39.28
N TRP A 7 39.95 -8.81 -38.93
CA TRP A 7 38.98 -8.25 -39.86
C TRP A 7 39.17 -6.73 -39.94
N HIS A 8 39.96 -6.32 -40.92
CA HIS A 8 39.96 -4.95 -41.44
C HIS A 8 38.72 -4.77 -42.33
N ARG A 9 37.78 -3.94 -41.93
CA ARG A 9 36.92 -3.18 -42.83
C ARG A 9 36.89 -1.73 -42.33
N GLY A 10 37.57 -0.86 -43.07
CA GLY A 10 37.62 0.55 -42.88
C GLY A 10 36.23 1.17 -43.09
N GLY A 11 35.53 1.44 -42.02
CA GLY A 11 34.38 2.35 -41.98
C GLY A 11 34.78 3.61 -41.24
N THR A 12 34.39 4.76 -41.75
CA THR A 12 34.63 6.06 -41.09
C THR A 12 34.13 6.05 -39.66
N PRO A 13 34.80 6.70 -38.70
CA PRO A 13 34.43 6.65 -37.28
C PRO A 13 32.96 7.03 -36.99
N LYS A 14 32.33 7.87 -37.81
CA LYS A 14 30.90 8.19 -37.72
C LYS A 14 29.97 7.02 -38.04
N HIS A 15 30.32 6.12 -38.96
CA HIS A 15 29.50 4.96 -39.31
C HIS A 15 29.52 3.89 -38.21
N ASN A 16 30.66 3.70 -37.56
CA ASN A 16 30.79 2.77 -36.43
C ASN A 16 30.01 3.26 -35.19
N LEU A 17 29.95 4.57 -34.97
CA LEU A 17 29.20 5.17 -33.87
C LEU A 17 27.67 5.02 -34.11
N HIS A 18 27.21 5.23 -35.33
CA HIS A 18 25.80 5.06 -35.70
C HIS A 18 25.34 3.60 -35.59
N PHE A 19 26.17 2.66 -36.04
CA PHE A 19 25.88 1.22 -35.92
C PHE A 19 25.87 0.75 -34.48
N ARG A 20 26.78 1.24 -33.62
CA ARG A 20 26.81 0.93 -32.20
C ARG A 20 25.56 1.45 -31.50
N ASN A 21 25.12 2.66 -31.81
CA ASN A 21 23.91 3.25 -31.26
C ASN A 21 22.62 2.51 -31.70
N GLU A 22 22.58 1.99 -32.96
CA GLU A 22 21.44 1.17 -33.42
C GLU A 22 21.36 -0.19 -32.73
N VAL A 23 22.50 -0.83 -32.46
CA VAL A 23 22.53 -2.13 -31.75
C VAL A 23 22.13 -1.94 -30.29
N GLU A 24 22.66 -0.92 -29.62
CA GLU A 24 22.26 -0.57 -28.25
C GLU A 24 20.76 -0.26 -28.14
N SER A 25 20.22 0.47 -29.09
CA SER A 25 18.80 0.81 -29.13
C SER A 25 17.89 -0.40 -29.35
N ARG A 26 18.32 -1.38 -30.14
CA ARG A 26 17.56 -2.63 -30.33
C ARG A 26 17.51 -3.48 -29.07
N THR A 27 18.62 -3.59 -28.36
CA THR A 27 18.66 -4.36 -27.11
C THR A 27 17.77 -3.73 -26.05
N ILE A 28 17.76 -2.41 -25.93
CA ILE A 28 16.91 -1.67 -24.99
C ILE A 28 15.42 -1.83 -25.35
N LEU A 29 15.05 -1.76 -26.65
CA LEU A 29 13.67 -1.97 -27.08
C LEU A 29 13.19 -3.40 -26.79
N GLN A 30 14.05 -4.41 -26.95
CA GLN A 30 13.74 -5.79 -26.59
C GLN A 30 13.56 -5.96 -25.08
N GLU A 31 14.43 -5.36 -24.28
CA GLU A 31 14.28 -5.35 -22.82
C GLU A 31 12.97 -4.68 -22.40
N LEU A 32 12.61 -3.55 -22.99
CA LEU A 32 11.35 -2.87 -22.73
C LEU A 32 10.14 -3.74 -23.08
N LEU A 33 10.13 -4.36 -24.25
CA LEU A 33 9.01 -5.19 -24.71
C LEU A 33 8.83 -6.41 -23.79
N LEU A 34 9.91 -7.08 -23.44
CA LEU A 34 9.89 -8.19 -22.48
C LEU A 34 9.37 -7.74 -21.12
N TYR A 35 9.80 -6.56 -20.69
CA TYR A 35 9.34 -5.98 -19.43
C TYR A 35 7.86 -5.61 -19.45
N LEU A 36 7.35 -5.06 -20.54
CA LEU A 36 5.93 -4.75 -20.70
C LEU A 36 5.07 -6.03 -20.66
N ILE A 37 5.53 -7.12 -21.28
CA ILE A 37 4.85 -8.43 -21.17
C ILE A 37 4.81 -8.88 -19.70
N PHE A 38 5.93 -8.81 -19.00
CA PHE A 38 6.00 -9.14 -17.58
C PHE A 38 5.03 -8.30 -16.74
N LEU A 39 5.03 -6.98 -16.95
CA LEU A 39 4.14 -6.07 -16.23
C LEU A 39 2.66 -6.37 -16.53
N THR A 40 2.32 -6.66 -17.79
CA THR A 40 0.95 -7.02 -18.18
C THR A 40 0.51 -8.30 -17.47
N ILE A 41 1.36 -9.32 -17.40
CA ILE A 41 1.07 -10.57 -16.68
C ILE A 41 0.90 -10.30 -15.18
N LEU A 42 1.78 -9.49 -14.60
CA LEU A 42 1.68 -9.10 -13.19
C LEU A 42 0.38 -8.33 -12.90
N CYS A 43 -0.04 -7.44 -13.80
CA CYS A 43 -1.34 -6.76 -13.72
C CYS A 43 -2.51 -7.75 -13.78
N ILE A 44 -2.48 -8.71 -14.72
CA ILE A 44 -3.53 -9.74 -14.83
C ILE A 44 -3.63 -10.55 -13.54
N LEU A 45 -2.50 -10.95 -12.96
CA LEU A 45 -2.46 -11.68 -11.68
C LEU A 45 -3.06 -10.84 -10.55
N THR A 46 -2.74 -9.55 -10.49
CA THR A 46 -3.24 -8.64 -9.44
C THR A 46 -4.75 -8.42 -9.57
N PHE A 47 -5.24 -8.16 -10.78
CA PHE A 47 -6.68 -8.00 -11.04
C PHE A 47 -7.45 -9.30 -10.84
N GLY A 48 -6.84 -10.45 -11.13
CA GLY A 48 -7.44 -11.77 -10.89
C GLY A 48 -7.63 -12.11 -9.41
N MET A 49 -6.90 -11.43 -8.51
CA MET A 49 -7.03 -11.61 -7.06
C MET A 49 -8.15 -10.78 -6.43
N VAL A 50 -8.53 -9.69 -7.07
CA VAL A 50 -9.54 -8.74 -6.55
C VAL A 50 -10.87 -9.00 -7.25
N ASN A 51 -11.88 -9.34 -6.45
CA ASN A 51 -13.25 -9.47 -6.93
C ASN A 51 -14.11 -8.34 -6.32
N PRO A 52 -14.84 -7.56 -7.12
CA PRO A 52 -15.73 -6.52 -6.62
C PRO A 52 -16.74 -7.02 -5.59
N HIS A 53 -17.17 -8.27 -5.70
CA HIS A 53 -18.08 -8.92 -4.74
C HIS A 53 -17.49 -9.02 -3.33
N MET A 54 -16.15 -9.00 -3.17
CA MET A 54 -15.52 -8.97 -1.85
C MET A 54 -15.91 -7.70 -1.07
N TYR A 55 -15.89 -6.56 -1.73
CA TYR A 55 -16.33 -5.30 -1.12
C TYR A 55 -17.80 -5.32 -0.71
N TYR A 56 -18.66 -5.78 -1.61
CA TYR A 56 -20.11 -5.85 -1.32
C TYR A 56 -20.41 -6.82 -0.18
N LEU A 57 -19.76 -7.99 -0.16
CA LEU A 57 -19.94 -8.96 0.92
C LEU A 57 -19.46 -8.38 2.26
N ASN A 58 -18.27 -7.73 2.29
CA ASN A 58 -17.78 -7.07 3.50
C ASN A 58 -18.73 -5.96 3.96
N LYS A 59 -19.26 -5.15 3.05
CA LYS A 59 -20.19 -4.06 3.37
C LYS A 59 -21.51 -4.60 3.96
N VAL A 60 -22.07 -5.64 3.37
CA VAL A 60 -23.31 -6.28 3.87
C VAL A 60 -23.07 -6.88 5.25
N MET A 61 -21.98 -7.62 5.45
CA MET A 61 -21.65 -8.20 6.76
C MET A 61 -21.33 -7.12 7.81
N SER A 62 -20.68 -6.04 7.41
CA SER A 62 -20.48 -4.88 8.27
C SER A 62 -21.82 -4.27 8.73
N SER A 63 -22.75 -4.10 7.81
CA SER A 63 -24.09 -3.58 8.15
C SER A 63 -24.83 -4.49 9.14
N VAL A 64 -24.77 -5.81 8.95
CA VAL A 64 -25.47 -6.78 9.83
C VAL A 64 -24.88 -6.79 11.24
N PHE A 65 -23.56 -6.84 11.36
CA PHE A 65 -22.91 -7.09 12.66
C PHE A 65 -22.42 -5.83 13.39
N LEU A 66 -22.23 -4.72 12.66
CA LEU A 66 -21.70 -3.50 13.25
C LEU A 66 -22.74 -2.38 13.39
N ASP A 67 -23.64 -2.25 12.39
CA ASP A 67 -24.56 -1.11 12.34
C ASP A 67 -25.97 -1.45 12.88
N THR A 68 -26.30 -2.75 13.02
CA THR A 68 -27.59 -3.16 13.59
C THR A 68 -27.67 -2.79 15.05
N SER A 69 -28.69 -2.00 15.43
CA SER A 69 -28.94 -1.57 16.79
C SER A 69 -29.65 -2.62 17.62
N VAL A 70 -29.54 -2.51 18.95
CA VAL A 70 -30.27 -3.36 19.88
C VAL A 70 -31.77 -3.02 19.82
N PRO A 71 -32.68 -4.01 19.75
CA PRO A 71 -34.11 -3.77 19.79
C PRO A 71 -34.50 -2.98 21.06
N GLY A 72 -35.14 -1.81 20.85
CA GLY A 72 -35.54 -0.92 21.94
C GLY A 72 -34.51 0.13 22.34
N ASP A 73 -33.27 0.07 21.81
CA ASP A 73 -32.25 1.08 22.01
C ASP A 73 -31.50 1.34 20.69
N GLU A 74 -32.04 2.25 19.88
CA GLU A 74 -31.52 2.55 18.53
C GLU A 74 -30.08 3.11 18.54
N ARG A 75 -29.56 3.53 19.69
CA ARG A 75 -28.21 4.10 19.82
C ARG A 75 -27.13 3.04 20.08
N THR A 76 -27.52 1.85 20.52
CA THR A 76 -26.58 0.80 20.92
C THR A 76 -26.35 -0.18 19.76
N ASN A 77 -25.28 0.00 19.03
CA ASN A 77 -24.75 -0.94 18.04
C ASN A 77 -23.33 -1.37 18.43
N PHE A 78 -22.70 -2.29 17.71
CA PHE A 78 -21.35 -2.76 18.05
C PHE A 78 -20.32 -1.62 18.14
N LYS A 79 -20.42 -0.62 17.29
CA LYS A 79 -19.49 0.53 17.25
C LYS A 79 -19.63 1.46 18.45
N SER A 80 -20.81 1.51 19.06
CA SER A 80 -21.15 2.42 20.17
C SER A 80 -21.07 1.76 21.56
N ILE A 81 -20.68 0.49 21.64
CA ILE A 81 -20.51 -0.20 22.92
C ILE A 81 -19.43 0.51 23.73
N CYS A 82 -19.77 0.97 24.94
CA CYS A 82 -18.85 1.61 25.85
C CYS A 82 -18.83 0.97 27.26
N SER A 83 -19.81 0.11 27.58
CA SER A 83 -19.94 -0.52 28.90
C SER A 83 -20.15 -2.05 28.80
N ILE A 84 -19.85 -2.77 29.90
CA ILE A 84 -20.06 -4.24 29.97
C ILE A 84 -21.54 -4.61 29.79
N PRO A 85 -22.51 -3.91 30.36
CA PRO A 85 -23.93 -4.16 30.09
C PRO A 85 -24.29 -4.00 28.60
N ASP A 86 -23.77 -3.01 27.89
CA ASP A 86 -24.02 -2.81 26.46
C ASP A 86 -23.43 -3.96 25.64
N PHE A 87 -22.25 -4.46 26.04
CA PHE A 87 -21.63 -5.61 25.41
C PHE A 87 -22.53 -6.85 25.51
N TRP A 88 -23.10 -7.14 26.68
CA TRP A 88 -23.99 -8.27 26.85
C TRP A 88 -25.31 -8.08 26.07
N LYS A 89 -25.89 -6.88 26.06
CA LYS A 89 -27.07 -6.55 25.23
C LYS A 89 -26.79 -6.81 23.75
N PHE A 90 -25.61 -6.43 23.27
CA PHE A 90 -25.21 -6.73 21.90
C PHE A 90 -25.07 -8.23 21.65
N MET A 91 -24.47 -8.98 22.56
CA MET A 91 -24.34 -10.44 22.45
C MET A 91 -25.70 -11.15 22.40
N GLU A 92 -26.63 -10.75 23.24
CA GLU A 92 -27.97 -11.37 23.33
C GLU A 92 -28.95 -10.91 22.24
N GLY A 93 -28.74 -9.74 21.65
CA GLY A 93 -29.58 -9.15 20.62
C GLY A 93 -28.96 -9.24 19.23
N PRO A 94 -28.30 -8.18 18.74
CA PRO A 94 -27.86 -8.09 17.35
C PRO A 94 -26.96 -9.23 16.88
N LEU A 95 -26.03 -9.70 17.72
CA LEU A 95 -25.17 -10.82 17.35
C LEU A 95 -25.95 -12.11 17.19
N LEU A 96 -26.84 -12.41 18.15
CA LEU A 96 -27.66 -13.61 18.13
C LEU A 96 -28.63 -13.62 16.94
N GLU A 97 -29.29 -12.48 16.68
CA GLU A 97 -30.19 -12.33 15.54
C GLU A 97 -29.46 -12.39 14.21
N GLY A 98 -28.26 -11.80 14.14
CA GLY A 98 -27.41 -11.84 12.95
C GLY A 98 -26.87 -13.24 12.63
N LEU A 99 -26.55 -14.06 13.65
CA LEU A 99 -26.01 -15.41 13.46
C LEU A 99 -27.08 -16.47 13.21
N TYR A 100 -28.26 -16.33 13.83
CA TYR A 100 -29.34 -17.32 13.78
C TYR A 100 -30.56 -16.74 13.08
N TRP A 101 -30.58 -16.84 11.76
CA TRP A 101 -31.65 -16.34 10.91
C TRP A 101 -32.76 -17.38 10.77
N ASP A 102 -33.96 -17.07 11.29
CA ASP A 102 -35.08 -18.00 11.35
C ASP A 102 -36.09 -17.83 10.22
N SER A 103 -35.99 -16.78 9.41
CA SER A 103 -36.96 -16.44 8.36
C SER A 103 -36.37 -16.47 6.94
N TRP A 104 -37.15 -16.94 5.99
CA TRP A 104 -36.90 -16.90 4.55
C TRP A 104 -37.41 -15.60 3.94
N TYR A 105 -37.11 -15.35 2.66
CA TYR A 105 -37.53 -14.13 1.92
C TYR A 105 -39.01 -13.75 2.05
N ASN A 106 -39.93 -14.72 2.24
CA ASN A 106 -41.36 -14.51 2.32
C ASN A 106 -41.91 -14.55 3.75
N ASN A 107 -41.07 -14.32 4.77
CA ASN A 107 -41.41 -14.54 6.18
C ASN A 107 -41.93 -15.97 6.49
N SER A 108 -41.73 -16.92 5.59
CA SER A 108 -42.01 -18.33 5.87
C SER A 108 -40.93 -18.88 6.80
N GLN A 109 -41.35 -19.56 7.86
CA GLN A 109 -40.41 -20.24 8.75
C GLN A 109 -39.68 -21.33 7.97
N LEU A 110 -38.37 -21.43 8.17
CA LEU A 110 -37.53 -22.45 7.54
C LEU A 110 -37.89 -23.82 8.13
N TYR A 111 -38.92 -24.46 7.58
CA TYR A 111 -39.32 -25.80 7.98
C TYR A 111 -38.23 -26.79 7.54
N ASN A 112 -37.57 -27.45 8.49
CA ASN A 112 -36.64 -28.56 8.29
C ASN A 112 -35.28 -28.25 7.65
N SER A 113 -34.56 -27.28 8.13
CA SER A 113 -33.12 -27.28 7.92
C SER A 113 -32.40 -27.69 9.20
N LYS A 114 -32.21 -28.98 9.38
CA LYS A 114 -31.52 -29.57 10.54
C LYS A 114 -30.10 -29.04 10.81
N ASN A 115 -29.48 -28.22 9.91
CA ASN A 115 -28.06 -28.04 9.98
C ASN A 115 -27.45 -26.76 9.38
N SER A 116 -28.17 -25.71 8.99
CA SER A 116 -27.45 -24.55 8.48
C SER A 116 -28.07 -23.23 8.91
N SER A 117 -27.41 -22.54 9.83
CA SER A 117 -27.61 -21.11 10.04
C SER A 117 -27.22 -20.39 8.74
N ARG A 118 -28.22 -19.89 8.01
CA ARG A 118 -28.01 -19.11 6.79
C ARG A 118 -28.28 -17.65 7.10
N ILE A 119 -27.31 -16.80 6.88
CA ILE A 119 -27.41 -15.36 7.04
C ILE A 119 -27.78 -14.75 5.70
N TYR A 120 -28.87 -13.97 5.64
CA TYR A 120 -29.45 -13.46 4.40
C TYR A 120 -29.63 -14.56 3.33
N SER A 121 -30.04 -15.74 3.75
CA SER A 121 -30.33 -16.90 2.92
C SER A 121 -29.19 -17.46 2.07
N GLU A 122 -28.19 -16.63 1.74
CA GLU A 122 -27.12 -16.96 0.80
C GLU A 122 -25.78 -17.30 1.48
N ASN A 123 -25.59 -16.88 2.73
CA ASN A 123 -24.33 -17.07 3.44
C ASN A 123 -24.46 -18.16 4.48
N ILE A 124 -23.62 -19.18 4.40
CA ILE A 124 -23.62 -20.34 5.29
C ILE A 124 -22.57 -20.12 6.38
N LEU A 125 -22.97 -20.28 7.64
CA LEU A 125 -22.02 -20.28 8.76
C LEU A 125 -21.20 -21.57 8.75
N LEU A 126 -19.88 -21.46 8.73
CA LEU A 126 -18.96 -22.59 8.74
C LEU A 126 -18.50 -22.91 10.18
N GLY A 127 -18.81 -24.12 10.63
CA GLY A 127 -18.57 -24.53 12.02
C GLY A 127 -19.45 -23.77 13.00
N VAL A 128 -18.91 -23.48 14.17
CA VAL A 128 -19.58 -22.70 15.23
C VAL A 128 -18.75 -21.45 15.56
N PRO A 129 -19.40 -20.32 15.91
CA PRO A 129 -18.67 -19.13 16.37
C PRO A 129 -17.92 -19.41 17.66
N ARG A 130 -16.79 -18.74 17.83
CA ARG A 130 -15.93 -18.80 19.00
C ARG A 130 -15.85 -17.44 19.67
N VAL A 131 -16.03 -17.42 20.98
CA VAL A 131 -15.73 -16.25 21.81
C VAL A 131 -14.53 -16.57 22.68
N ARG A 132 -13.59 -15.67 22.74
CA ARG A 132 -12.32 -15.83 23.43
C ARG A 132 -11.98 -14.58 24.21
N GLN A 133 -11.61 -14.71 25.49
CA GLN A 133 -11.12 -13.59 26.28
C GLN A 133 -9.70 -13.80 26.77
N LEU A 134 -9.00 -12.68 26.94
CA LEU A 134 -7.73 -12.59 27.62
C LEU A 134 -7.86 -11.73 28.87
N LYS A 135 -7.25 -12.19 29.94
CA LYS A 135 -7.27 -11.56 31.25
C LYS A 135 -5.86 -11.25 31.73
N VAL A 136 -5.77 -10.32 32.66
CA VAL A 136 -4.54 -9.95 33.36
C VAL A 136 -4.67 -10.35 34.82
N ARG A 137 -3.58 -10.81 35.39
CA ARG A 137 -3.51 -11.17 36.81
C ARG A 137 -3.74 -9.95 37.70
N ASN A 138 -4.29 -10.20 38.89
CA ASN A 138 -4.40 -9.17 39.92
C ASN A 138 -3.01 -8.73 40.41
N ASN A 139 -2.94 -7.51 40.95
CA ASN A 139 -1.74 -6.92 41.54
C ASN A 139 -0.54 -6.81 40.58
N THR A 140 -0.81 -6.62 39.27
CA THR A 140 0.22 -6.40 38.23
C THR A 140 0.69 -4.94 38.17
N CYS A 141 0.05 -4.02 38.87
CA CYS A 141 0.47 -2.62 39.02
C CYS A 141 0.68 -2.25 40.51
N LYS A 142 1.46 -1.21 40.76
CA LYS A 142 1.72 -0.70 42.13
C LYS A 142 0.80 0.45 42.38
N VAL A 143 -0.04 0.32 43.44
CA VAL A 143 -0.85 1.43 43.97
C VAL A 143 0.01 2.21 44.92
N TYR A 144 -0.07 3.55 44.82
CA TYR A 144 0.62 4.46 45.78
C TYR A 144 0.15 4.17 47.20
N SER A 145 1.07 4.11 48.15
CA SER A 145 0.82 3.62 49.51
C SER A 145 -0.34 4.33 50.23
N SER A 146 -0.47 5.63 50.04
CA SER A 146 -1.58 6.42 50.63
C SER A 146 -2.95 6.15 49.99
N LEU A 147 -3.04 5.46 48.86
CA LEU A 147 -4.29 5.13 48.19
C LEU A 147 -4.63 3.64 48.25
N GLN A 148 -3.78 2.80 48.86
CA GLN A 148 -4.00 1.35 48.98
C GLN A 148 -5.26 1.01 49.76
N PHE A 149 -5.68 1.86 50.72
CA PHE A 149 -6.90 1.65 51.50
C PHE A 149 -8.18 1.84 50.65
N LEU A 150 -8.11 2.60 49.54
CA LEU A 150 -9.22 2.79 48.61
C LEU A 150 -9.27 1.72 47.51
N MET A 151 -8.13 1.20 47.13
CA MET A 151 -8.02 0.22 46.03
C MET A 151 -7.09 -0.91 46.43
N SER A 152 -7.66 -2.04 46.82
CA SER A 152 -6.91 -3.26 47.18
C SER A 152 -6.42 -4.06 45.98
N GLU A 153 -7.03 -3.87 44.80
CA GLU A 153 -6.75 -4.62 43.58
C GLU A 153 -6.33 -3.71 42.44
N CYS A 154 -5.28 -4.07 41.74
CA CYS A 154 -4.75 -3.31 40.63
C CYS A 154 -4.45 -4.22 39.41
N TYR A 155 -5.02 -3.85 38.28
CA TYR A 155 -4.87 -4.60 37.01
C TYR A 155 -4.21 -3.70 35.96
N ALA A 156 -2.97 -4.00 35.57
CA ALA A 156 -2.24 -3.24 34.57
C ALA A 156 -2.77 -3.47 33.14
N LYS A 157 -2.19 -2.75 32.19
CA LYS A 157 -2.41 -3.04 30.75
C LYS A 157 -1.96 -4.46 30.41
N TYR A 158 -2.55 -5.04 29.38
CA TYR A 158 -2.16 -6.37 28.89
C TYR A 158 -0.72 -6.37 28.37
N THR A 159 0.04 -7.34 28.85
CA THR A 159 1.33 -7.76 28.32
C THR A 159 1.39 -9.29 28.40
N SER A 160 2.21 -9.93 27.60
CA SER A 160 2.36 -11.39 27.64
C SER A 160 2.87 -11.93 28.99
N GLU A 161 3.52 -11.09 29.80
CA GLU A 161 4.02 -11.43 31.13
C GLU A 161 2.94 -11.33 32.21
N ASN A 162 1.99 -10.39 32.03
CA ASN A 162 0.90 -10.12 32.98
C ASN A 162 -0.35 -10.98 32.70
N GLU A 163 -0.32 -11.78 31.61
CA GLU A 163 -1.44 -12.62 31.23
C GLU A 163 -1.81 -13.60 32.34
N ASP A 164 -3.11 -13.68 32.64
CA ASP A 164 -3.66 -14.63 33.59
C ASP A 164 -3.92 -15.96 32.89
N THR A 165 -3.29 -17.00 33.39
CA THR A 165 -3.41 -18.38 32.87
C THR A 165 -4.05 -19.32 33.87
N ALA A 166 -4.50 -18.79 35.04
CA ALA A 166 -5.13 -19.60 36.07
C ALA A 166 -6.61 -19.84 35.74
N ASP A 167 -7.08 -21.04 36.02
CA ASP A 167 -8.50 -21.35 35.91
C ASP A 167 -9.30 -20.56 36.93
N PHE A 168 -10.49 -20.10 36.53
CA PHE A 168 -11.35 -19.28 37.41
C PHE A 168 -12.83 -19.69 37.27
N GLY A 169 -13.69 -19.19 38.15
CA GLY A 169 -15.13 -19.41 38.08
C GLY A 169 -15.55 -20.86 38.33
N LEU A 170 -16.41 -21.41 37.47
CA LEU A 170 -16.93 -22.77 37.59
C LEU A 170 -15.89 -23.78 37.11
N LYS A 171 -15.33 -24.55 38.02
CA LYS A 171 -14.19 -25.47 37.76
C LYS A 171 -14.51 -26.65 36.82
N ASP A 172 -15.77 -27.01 36.69
CA ASP A 172 -16.20 -28.16 35.90
C ASP A 172 -16.35 -27.85 34.42
N ASP A 173 -16.60 -26.59 34.05
CA ASP A 173 -16.83 -26.16 32.69
C ASP A 173 -15.55 -25.75 31.97
N THR A 174 -15.46 -26.04 30.69
CA THR A 174 -14.29 -25.77 29.83
C THR A 174 -14.08 -24.29 29.57
N GLU A 175 -15.15 -23.47 29.66
CA GLU A 175 -15.14 -22.04 29.38
C GLU A 175 -14.31 -21.22 30.38
N TRP A 176 -14.06 -21.80 31.55
CA TRP A 176 -13.32 -21.18 32.67
C TRP A 176 -11.87 -21.64 32.74
N LYS A 177 -11.47 -22.57 31.85
CA LYS A 177 -10.11 -23.10 31.77
C LYS A 177 -9.29 -22.40 30.71
N TYR A 178 -8.04 -22.11 31.04
CA TYR A 178 -7.13 -21.47 30.12
C TYR A 178 -6.71 -22.40 28.99
N SER A 179 -6.88 -21.98 27.75
CA SER A 179 -6.40 -22.67 26.55
C SER A 179 -5.08 -22.06 26.08
N THR A 180 -4.05 -22.91 26.00
CA THR A 180 -2.71 -22.46 25.53
C THR A 180 -2.73 -22.01 24.08
N PRO A 181 -1.98 -20.96 23.72
CA PRO A 181 -1.92 -20.47 22.35
C PRO A 181 -1.30 -21.54 21.43
N SER A 182 -1.88 -21.73 20.26
CA SER A 182 -1.25 -22.53 19.21
C SER A 182 -0.05 -21.76 18.64
N ILE A 183 1.05 -22.46 18.37
CA ILE A 183 2.34 -21.88 17.93
C ILE A 183 2.20 -21.10 16.63
N ASN A 184 1.26 -21.47 15.76
CA ASN A 184 1.11 -20.91 14.42
C ASN A 184 0.09 -19.77 14.32
N SER A 185 -0.59 -19.41 15.41
CA SER A 185 -1.63 -18.38 15.33
C SER A 185 -1.06 -16.96 15.40
N PRO A 186 -1.47 -16.07 14.48
CA PRO A 186 -0.95 -14.71 14.44
C PRO A 186 -1.39 -13.90 15.66
N TRP A 187 -0.53 -13.00 16.11
CA TRP A 187 -0.86 -12.04 17.15
C TRP A 187 -1.85 -11.01 16.59
N HIS A 188 -2.70 -10.50 17.48
CA HIS A 188 -3.63 -9.46 17.13
C HIS A 188 -3.11 -8.10 17.65
N TRP A 189 -3.03 -7.12 16.75
CA TRP A 189 -2.66 -5.74 17.05
C TRP A 189 -3.93 -4.93 17.28
N GLY A 190 -4.23 -4.63 18.56
CA GLY A 190 -5.37 -3.82 18.94
C GLY A 190 -4.98 -2.36 19.18
N PHE A 191 -5.96 -1.55 19.60
CA PHE A 191 -5.73 -0.14 19.95
C PHE A 191 -4.91 0.02 21.22
N VAL A 192 -5.15 -0.84 22.23
CA VAL A 192 -4.54 -0.74 23.57
C VAL A 192 -3.31 -1.63 23.71
N GLY A 193 -3.23 -2.72 22.96
CA GLY A 193 -2.15 -3.67 23.11
C GLY A 193 -2.03 -4.70 22.00
N VAL A 194 -1.02 -5.56 22.11
CA VAL A 194 -0.79 -6.69 21.22
C VAL A 194 -1.16 -7.97 21.96
N TYR A 195 -2.10 -8.72 21.42
CA TYR A 195 -2.72 -9.86 22.08
C TYR A 195 -2.28 -11.18 21.47
N ARG A 196 -2.00 -12.18 22.33
CA ARG A 196 -1.73 -13.55 21.94
C ARG A 196 -3.01 -14.31 21.61
N ASN A 197 -2.87 -15.50 21.04
CA ASN A 197 -4.01 -16.33 20.64
C ASN A 197 -4.44 -17.37 21.69
N GLY A 198 -3.91 -17.34 22.90
CA GLY A 198 -4.40 -18.12 24.05
C GLY A 198 -5.65 -17.48 24.69
N GLY A 199 -6.07 -18.01 25.84
CA GLY A 199 -7.12 -17.42 26.66
C GLY A 199 -8.25 -18.38 27.00
N TYR A 200 -9.31 -17.84 27.57
CA TYR A 200 -10.52 -18.59 27.96
C TYR A 200 -11.48 -18.57 26.78
N ILE A 201 -11.91 -19.75 26.37
CA ILE A 201 -12.62 -19.93 25.09
C ILE A 201 -13.94 -20.64 25.33
N PHE A 202 -15.00 -20.10 24.74
CA PHE A 202 -16.23 -20.86 24.57
C PHE A 202 -16.75 -20.79 23.13
N THR A 203 -17.44 -21.82 22.73
CA THR A 203 -18.07 -21.92 21.42
C THR A 203 -19.57 -21.80 21.56
N LEU A 204 -20.22 -21.17 20.58
CA LEU A 204 -21.67 -21.06 20.51
C LEU A 204 -22.27 -22.38 20.02
N SER A 205 -23.52 -22.66 20.44
CA SER A 205 -24.28 -23.79 19.94
C SER A 205 -24.85 -23.48 18.55
N LYS A 206 -25.30 -24.50 17.82
CA LYS A 206 -26.12 -24.32 16.60
C LYS A 206 -27.54 -23.83 16.90
N SER A 207 -27.99 -23.96 18.14
CA SER A 207 -29.30 -23.52 18.61
C SER A 207 -29.27 -22.12 19.20
N LYS A 208 -30.16 -21.23 18.73
CA LYS A 208 -30.31 -19.86 19.26
C LYS A 208 -30.65 -19.85 20.73
N SER A 209 -31.57 -20.73 21.16
CA SER A 209 -32.02 -20.83 22.56
C SER A 209 -30.90 -21.29 23.51
N GLU A 210 -30.14 -22.31 23.10
CA GLU A 210 -29.00 -22.78 23.89
C GLU A 210 -27.91 -21.71 24.02
N THR A 211 -27.61 -21.03 22.94
CA THR A 211 -26.62 -19.94 22.94
C THR A 211 -27.06 -18.80 23.83
N LYS A 212 -28.35 -18.42 23.79
CA LYS A 212 -28.89 -17.40 24.68
C LYS A 212 -28.78 -17.79 26.16
N ASN A 213 -29.18 -19.02 26.50
CA ASN A 213 -29.03 -19.53 27.86
C ASN A 213 -27.57 -19.55 28.33
N LYS A 214 -26.66 -19.88 27.42
CA LYS A 214 -25.22 -19.86 27.69
C LYS A 214 -24.73 -18.42 28.00
N PHE A 215 -25.15 -17.42 27.24
CA PHE A 215 -24.81 -16.04 27.53
C PHE A 215 -25.33 -15.58 28.90
N ILE A 216 -26.57 -15.90 29.23
CA ILE A 216 -27.15 -15.59 30.53
C ILE A 216 -26.35 -16.26 31.66
N ASN A 217 -25.97 -17.53 31.50
CA ASN A 217 -25.16 -18.25 32.50
C ASN A 217 -23.77 -17.61 32.67
N LEU A 218 -23.09 -17.27 31.59
CA LEU A 218 -21.78 -16.59 31.64
C LEU A 218 -21.85 -15.21 32.29
N GLN A 219 -22.93 -14.47 32.02
CA GLN A 219 -23.17 -13.16 32.61
C GLN A 219 -23.43 -13.28 34.13
N LEU A 220 -24.31 -14.19 34.54
CA LEU A 220 -24.64 -14.39 35.97
C LEU A 220 -23.41 -14.86 36.77
N ASN A 221 -22.54 -15.63 36.19
CA ASN A 221 -21.32 -16.12 36.85
C ASN A 221 -20.10 -15.18 36.65
N ASN A 222 -20.29 -13.96 36.17
CA ASN A 222 -19.24 -12.95 35.99
C ASN A 222 -18.04 -13.44 35.15
N TRP A 223 -18.31 -14.02 33.97
CA TRP A 223 -17.25 -14.44 33.06
C TRP A 223 -16.35 -13.26 32.62
N ILE A 224 -16.92 -12.07 32.45
CA ILE A 224 -16.18 -10.82 32.27
C ILE A 224 -15.86 -10.26 33.66
N THR A 225 -14.57 -10.11 33.94
CA THR A 225 -14.05 -9.62 35.24
C THR A 225 -13.27 -8.32 35.05
N ARG A 226 -12.88 -7.67 36.16
CA ARG A 226 -12.02 -6.49 36.13
C ARG A 226 -10.66 -6.75 35.45
N GLY A 227 -10.19 -7.99 35.47
CA GLY A 227 -8.94 -8.40 34.78
C GLY A 227 -9.09 -8.61 33.30
N THR A 228 -10.30 -8.71 32.74
CA THR A 228 -10.54 -8.86 31.29
C THR A 228 -9.97 -7.68 30.54
N ARG A 229 -9.20 -7.95 29.47
CA ARG A 229 -8.55 -6.93 28.64
C ARG A 229 -8.99 -6.93 27.19
N VAL A 230 -9.40 -8.09 26.67
CA VAL A 230 -9.93 -8.20 25.31
C VAL A 230 -10.84 -9.40 25.19
N ILE A 231 -11.90 -9.22 24.40
CA ILE A 231 -12.79 -10.30 23.98
C ILE A 231 -12.80 -10.31 22.43
N PHE A 232 -12.56 -11.48 21.86
CA PHE A 232 -12.66 -11.75 20.43
C PHE A 232 -13.90 -12.58 20.15
N ILE A 233 -14.66 -12.22 19.13
CA ILE A 233 -15.76 -13.01 18.59
C ILE A 233 -15.37 -13.37 17.16
N ASP A 234 -15.03 -14.65 16.95
CA ASP A 234 -14.52 -15.16 15.69
C ASP A 234 -15.55 -16.09 15.04
N PHE A 235 -15.91 -15.84 13.77
CA PHE A 235 -16.72 -16.74 12.97
C PHE A 235 -16.47 -16.56 11.48
N THR A 236 -16.85 -17.56 10.70
CA THR A 236 -16.58 -17.58 9.26
C THR A 236 -17.85 -17.96 8.51
N LEU A 237 -18.11 -17.23 7.42
CA LEU A 237 -19.23 -17.44 6.52
C LEU A 237 -18.70 -17.86 5.15
N TYR A 238 -19.51 -18.61 4.42
CA TYR A 238 -19.24 -18.97 3.04
C TYR A 238 -20.43 -18.62 2.15
N ASN A 239 -20.17 -17.91 1.08
CA ASN A 239 -21.16 -17.62 0.04
C ASN A 239 -20.82 -18.42 -1.23
N ALA A 240 -21.71 -19.36 -1.57
CA ALA A 240 -21.52 -20.25 -2.71
C ALA A 240 -21.68 -19.55 -4.07
N ASN A 241 -22.55 -18.53 -4.15
CA ASN A 241 -22.85 -17.84 -5.41
C ASN A 241 -21.64 -17.11 -5.99
N VAL A 242 -20.81 -16.56 -5.11
CA VAL A 242 -19.58 -15.83 -5.48
C VAL A 242 -18.31 -16.57 -5.11
N ASN A 243 -18.43 -17.76 -4.49
CA ASN A 243 -17.31 -18.59 -4.01
C ASN A 243 -16.33 -17.80 -3.10
N LEU A 244 -16.89 -17.10 -2.11
CA LEU A 244 -16.13 -16.30 -1.17
C LEU A 244 -16.35 -16.78 0.26
N PHE A 245 -15.26 -16.81 1.02
CA PHE A 245 -15.25 -16.97 2.47
C PHE A 245 -15.16 -15.60 3.11
N CYS A 246 -16.03 -15.29 4.04
CA CYS A 246 -16.01 -14.07 4.83
C CYS A 246 -15.63 -14.43 6.27
N ILE A 247 -14.45 -14.00 6.69
CA ILE A 247 -13.92 -14.22 8.02
C ILE A 247 -14.15 -12.94 8.83
N ILE A 248 -14.90 -13.08 9.91
CA ILE A 248 -15.29 -11.96 10.75
C ILE A 248 -14.68 -12.14 12.13
N ARG A 249 -14.00 -11.11 12.59
CA ARG A 249 -13.47 -10.98 13.93
C ARG A 249 -13.95 -9.66 14.50
N LEU A 250 -14.79 -9.72 15.53
CA LEU A 250 -15.18 -8.57 16.32
C LEU A 250 -14.33 -8.54 17.60
N VAL A 251 -13.84 -7.39 17.94
CA VAL A 251 -12.91 -7.23 19.07
C VAL A 251 -13.42 -6.16 20.00
N ALA A 252 -13.58 -6.50 21.27
CA ALA A 252 -13.89 -5.57 22.35
C ALA A 252 -12.69 -5.51 23.29
N GLU A 253 -12.01 -4.36 23.33
CA GLU A 253 -10.87 -4.11 24.21
C GLU A 253 -11.31 -3.38 25.47
N PHE A 254 -10.82 -3.84 26.61
CA PHE A 254 -11.10 -3.28 27.93
C PHE A 254 -9.84 -2.58 28.44
N PRO A 255 -9.66 -1.29 28.17
CA PRO A 255 -8.50 -0.56 28.63
C PRO A 255 -8.45 -0.49 30.17
N ALA A 256 -7.25 -0.32 30.72
CA ALA A 256 -7.07 -0.19 32.16
C ALA A 256 -7.76 1.08 32.74
N THR A 257 -8.09 2.03 31.90
CA THR A 257 -8.85 3.25 32.23
C THR A 257 -10.33 3.00 32.46
N GLY A 258 -10.85 1.82 32.11
CA GLY A 258 -12.28 1.54 32.07
C GLY A 258 -12.93 1.83 30.72
N GLY A 259 -14.17 1.40 30.55
CA GLY A 259 -14.88 1.45 29.27
C GLY A 259 -14.54 0.31 28.32
N ILE A 260 -15.06 0.36 27.11
CA ILE A 260 -14.81 -0.62 26.05
C ILE A 260 -14.49 0.12 24.75
N LEU A 261 -13.46 -0.32 24.07
CA LEU A 261 -13.10 0.12 22.72
C LEU A 261 -13.38 -1.02 21.75
N THR A 262 -14.19 -0.77 20.73
CA THR A 262 -14.54 -1.78 19.74
C THR A 262 -13.74 -1.63 18.47
N SER A 263 -13.28 -2.77 17.94
CA SER A 263 -12.67 -2.84 16.62
C SER A 263 -13.14 -4.10 15.89
N TRP A 264 -12.95 -4.15 14.60
CA TRP A 264 -13.41 -5.27 13.79
C TRP A 264 -12.50 -5.53 12.61
N GLN A 265 -12.49 -6.78 12.18
CA GLN A 265 -11.79 -7.23 10.98
C GLN A 265 -12.74 -8.12 10.18
N ILE A 266 -13.11 -7.70 8.99
CA ILE A 266 -13.98 -8.43 8.07
C ILE A 266 -13.19 -8.65 6.78
N TYR A 267 -12.86 -9.90 6.49
CA TYR A 267 -12.05 -10.27 5.34
C TYR A 267 -12.79 -11.24 4.44
N SER A 268 -13.08 -10.82 3.21
CA SER A 268 -13.58 -11.71 2.17
C SER A 268 -12.42 -12.26 1.35
N VAL A 269 -12.30 -13.59 1.31
CA VAL A 269 -11.17 -14.30 0.70
C VAL A 269 -11.67 -15.47 -0.16
N LYS A 270 -11.03 -15.68 -1.31
CA LYS A 270 -11.27 -16.84 -2.16
C LYS A 270 -10.26 -17.94 -1.82
N PHE A 271 -10.70 -19.03 -1.16
CA PHE A 271 -9.87 -20.21 -0.89
C PHE A 271 -9.99 -21.27 -1.96
N LEU A 272 -11.21 -21.49 -2.50
CA LEU A 272 -11.43 -22.45 -3.56
C LEU A 272 -10.96 -21.86 -4.89
N ILE A 273 -9.76 -22.27 -5.29
CA ILE A 273 -9.12 -21.90 -6.54
C ILE A 273 -9.41 -23.01 -7.57
N TYR A 274 -9.45 -22.68 -8.88
CA TYR A 274 -9.67 -23.62 -9.99
C TYR A 274 -11.12 -24.15 -10.11
N VAL A 275 -12.08 -23.31 -9.82
CA VAL A 275 -13.51 -23.60 -10.02
C VAL A 275 -14.00 -23.09 -11.37
N SER A 276 -13.50 -21.94 -11.84
CA SER A 276 -13.91 -21.28 -13.09
C SER A 276 -12.85 -21.40 -14.18
N TYR A 277 -13.25 -21.33 -15.45
CA TYR A 277 -12.31 -21.23 -16.59
C TYR A 277 -11.33 -20.04 -16.44
N TYR A 278 -11.81 -18.95 -15.87
CA TYR A 278 -10.95 -17.81 -15.56
C TYR A 278 -9.84 -18.15 -14.58
N ASP A 279 -10.07 -19.01 -13.61
CA ASP A 279 -9.06 -19.44 -12.64
C ASP A 279 -7.94 -20.25 -13.31
N TYR A 280 -8.27 -21.07 -14.31
CA TYR A 280 -7.26 -21.79 -15.10
C TYR A 280 -6.41 -20.84 -15.95
N PHE A 281 -7.01 -19.77 -16.49
CA PHE A 281 -6.27 -18.73 -17.18
C PHE A 281 -5.29 -18.01 -16.23
N ILE A 282 -5.72 -17.68 -15.01
CA ILE A 282 -4.83 -17.11 -13.99
C ILE A 282 -3.69 -18.06 -13.64
N ALA A 283 -3.96 -19.37 -13.52
CA ALA A 283 -2.91 -20.37 -13.29
C ALA A 283 -1.87 -20.42 -14.43
N PHE A 284 -2.31 -20.31 -15.68
CA PHE A 284 -1.41 -20.18 -16.82
C PHE A 284 -0.55 -18.91 -16.73
N CYS A 285 -1.13 -17.77 -16.34
CA CYS A 285 -0.40 -16.53 -16.12
C CYS A 285 0.62 -16.66 -14.98
N GLU A 286 0.31 -17.40 -13.89
CA GLU A 286 1.27 -17.67 -12.81
C GLU A 286 2.49 -18.46 -13.28
N ILE A 287 2.28 -19.49 -14.10
CA ILE A 287 3.37 -20.28 -14.68
C ILE A 287 4.23 -19.39 -15.59
N THR A 288 3.59 -18.56 -16.42
CA THR A 288 4.30 -17.64 -17.30
C THR A 288 5.09 -16.61 -16.52
N PHE A 289 4.52 -16.10 -15.41
CA PHE A 289 5.22 -15.20 -14.48
C PHE A 289 6.49 -15.85 -13.90
N LEU A 290 6.42 -17.11 -13.51
CA LEU A 290 7.55 -17.87 -12.98
C LEU A 290 8.66 -18.07 -14.01
N ILE A 291 8.29 -18.32 -15.27
CA ILE A 291 9.26 -18.42 -16.40
C ILE A 291 9.94 -17.07 -16.62
N LEU A 292 9.18 -15.97 -16.69
CA LEU A 292 9.75 -14.64 -16.88
C LEU A 292 10.65 -14.23 -15.70
N PHE A 293 10.26 -14.54 -14.49
CA PHE A 293 11.07 -14.30 -13.31
C PHE A 293 12.43 -15.00 -13.39
N THR A 294 12.44 -16.28 -13.80
CA THR A 294 13.70 -17.03 -14.02
C THR A 294 14.58 -16.40 -15.08
N VAL A 295 13.99 -15.92 -16.18
CA VAL A 295 14.71 -15.20 -17.25
C VAL A 295 15.35 -13.92 -16.69
N PHE A 296 14.62 -13.13 -15.88
CA PHE A 296 15.16 -11.92 -15.27
C PHE A 296 16.28 -12.20 -14.27
N ILE A 297 16.16 -13.25 -13.45
CA ILE A 297 17.26 -13.66 -12.54
C ILE A 297 18.52 -13.97 -13.35
N ILE A 298 18.40 -14.73 -14.44
CA ILE A 298 19.56 -15.09 -15.26
C ILE A 298 20.17 -13.86 -15.92
N GLN A 299 19.35 -12.93 -16.41
CA GLN A 299 19.82 -11.68 -17.01
C GLN A 299 20.57 -10.82 -15.98
N GLU A 300 19.99 -10.66 -14.80
CA GLU A 300 20.58 -9.83 -13.74
C GLU A 300 21.84 -10.47 -13.14
N GLY A 301 21.86 -11.78 -13.00
CA GLY A 301 23.05 -12.54 -12.61
C GLY A 301 24.22 -12.37 -13.60
N LYS A 302 23.93 -12.33 -14.91
CA LYS A 302 24.96 -12.03 -15.93
C LYS A 302 25.49 -10.61 -15.79
N LYS A 303 24.61 -9.60 -15.60
CA LYS A 303 25.01 -8.20 -15.36
C LYS A 303 25.85 -8.05 -14.09
N MET A 304 25.46 -8.72 -12.99
CA MET A 304 26.23 -8.71 -11.75
C MET A 304 27.63 -9.32 -11.92
N LYS A 305 27.75 -10.41 -12.68
CA LYS A 305 29.02 -11.06 -12.96
C LYS A 305 29.95 -10.18 -13.81
N GLU A 306 29.38 -9.44 -14.76
CA GLU A 306 30.12 -8.56 -15.68
C GLU A 306 30.60 -7.27 -14.98
N PHE A 307 29.70 -6.58 -14.24
CA PHE A 307 29.97 -5.29 -13.64
C PHE A 307 30.51 -5.36 -12.20
N LYS A 308 30.47 -6.53 -11.52
CA LYS A 308 30.95 -6.72 -10.13
C LYS A 308 30.50 -5.59 -9.19
N PHE A 309 31.44 -4.95 -8.47
CA PHE A 309 31.11 -3.85 -7.53
C PHE A 309 30.60 -2.57 -8.22
N ALA A 310 30.89 -2.34 -9.50
CA ALA A 310 30.37 -1.21 -10.24
C ALA A 310 28.84 -1.32 -10.47
N TYR A 311 28.28 -2.51 -10.38
CA TYR A 311 26.84 -2.77 -10.44
C TYR A 311 26.08 -1.98 -9.35
N PHE A 312 26.57 -2.00 -8.11
CA PHE A 312 25.91 -1.39 -6.96
C PHE A 312 26.01 0.15 -6.91
N LYS A 313 26.79 0.79 -7.77
CA LYS A 313 26.87 2.26 -7.86
C LYS A 313 25.65 2.91 -8.52
N ARG A 314 24.85 2.15 -9.26
CA ARG A 314 23.67 2.66 -9.99
C ARG A 314 22.41 2.39 -9.20
N ILE A 315 21.62 3.45 -8.91
CA ILE A 315 20.33 3.37 -8.21
C ILE A 315 19.35 2.44 -8.92
N TRP A 316 19.29 2.45 -10.25
CA TRP A 316 18.39 1.59 -11.02
C TRP A 316 18.66 0.10 -10.82
N ASN A 317 19.89 -0.30 -10.58
CA ASN A 317 20.23 -1.70 -10.31
C ASN A 317 19.71 -2.15 -8.92
N TRP A 318 19.70 -1.25 -7.92
CA TRP A 318 19.08 -1.52 -6.63
C TRP A 318 17.58 -1.72 -6.75
N LEU A 319 16.91 -0.92 -7.59
CA LEU A 319 15.48 -1.11 -7.87
C LEU A 319 15.21 -2.45 -8.56
N GLU A 320 16.07 -2.86 -9.50
CA GLU A 320 15.96 -4.17 -10.17
C GLU A 320 16.13 -5.32 -9.19
N LEU A 321 17.13 -5.24 -8.31
CA LEU A 321 17.37 -6.23 -7.27
C LEU A 321 16.19 -6.29 -6.28
N LEU A 322 15.72 -5.13 -5.80
CA LEU A 322 14.56 -5.04 -4.92
C LEU A 322 13.33 -5.70 -5.55
N LEU A 323 13.05 -5.40 -6.82
CA LEU A 323 11.93 -5.99 -7.53
C LEU A 323 12.06 -7.53 -7.64
N LEU A 324 13.25 -8.05 -7.92
CA LEU A 324 13.49 -9.50 -7.96
C LEU A 324 13.29 -10.16 -6.59
N VAL A 325 13.74 -9.52 -5.52
CA VAL A 325 13.51 -9.99 -4.14
C VAL A 325 12.02 -9.99 -3.81
N LEU A 326 11.29 -8.94 -4.15
CA LEU A 326 9.84 -8.87 -3.96
C LEU A 326 9.10 -9.94 -4.78
N CYS A 327 9.49 -10.16 -6.04
CA CYS A 327 8.94 -11.24 -6.87
C CYS A 327 9.20 -12.62 -6.26
N PHE A 328 10.40 -12.85 -5.73
CA PHE A 328 10.73 -14.09 -5.01
C PHE A 328 9.80 -14.31 -3.82
N PHE A 329 9.62 -13.30 -2.97
CA PHE A 329 8.68 -13.39 -1.85
C PHE A 329 7.24 -13.61 -2.33
N THR A 330 6.81 -12.94 -3.39
CA THR A 330 5.48 -13.15 -3.99
C THR A 330 5.27 -14.59 -4.40
N ILE A 331 6.24 -15.21 -5.09
CA ILE A 331 6.17 -16.61 -5.52
C ILE A 331 6.18 -17.55 -4.29
N PHE A 332 7.07 -17.29 -3.35
CA PHE A 332 7.20 -18.11 -2.13
C PHE A 332 5.90 -18.11 -1.32
N PHE A 333 5.34 -16.94 -1.03
CA PHE A 333 4.10 -16.83 -0.27
C PHE A 333 2.88 -17.35 -1.02
N ASN A 334 2.83 -17.21 -2.36
CA ASN A 334 1.76 -17.82 -3.15
C ASN A 334 1.77 -19.35 -3.02
N LEU A 335 2.94 -19.95 -3.16
CA LEU A 335 3.10 -21.39 -3.02
C LEU A 335 2.79 -21.86 -1.59
N TYR A 336 3.29 -21.14 -0.58
CA TYR A 336 3.01 -21.42 0.82
C TYR A 336 1.51 -21.35 1.12
N CYS A 337 0.81 -20.30 0.69
CA CYS A 337 -0.64 -20.16 0.86
C CYS A 337 -1.40 -21.31 0.20
N LYS A 338 -1.03 -21.69 -1.03
CA LYS A 338 -1.69 -22.80 -1.74
C LYS A 338 -1.51 -24.15 -1.01
N ILE A 339 -0.31 -24.41 -0.51
CA ILE A 339 -0.03 -25.62 0.28
C ILE A 339 -0.85 -25.62 1.57
N GLN A 340 -0.86 -24.51 2.31
CA GLN A 340 -1.63 -24.40 3.55
C GLN A 340 -3.14 -24.54 3.31
N ILE A 341 -3.66 -23.92 2.26
CA ILE A 341 -5.06 -24.07 1.88
C ILE A 341 -5.35 -25.54 1.55
N PHE A 342 -4.53 -26.19 0.74
CA PHE A 342 -4.72 -27.59 0.35
C PHE A 342 -4.73 -28.53 1.57
N LEU A 343 -3.81 -28.35 2.52
CA LEU A 343 -3.68 -29.20 3.70
C LEU A 343 -4.78 -28.97 4.75
N LEU A 344 -5.16 -27.70 4.97
CA LEU A 344 -6.02 -27.33 6.09
C LEU A 344 -7.48 -27.19 5.70
N LEU A 345 -7.79 -26.77 4.48
CA LEU A 345 -9.17 -26.44 4.08
C LEU A 345 -10.11 -27.64 4.22
N GLU A 346 -9.68 -28.80 3.78
CA GLU A 346 -10.51 -30.03 3.87
C GLU A 346 -10.77 -30.42 5.33
N GLN A 347 -9.76 -30.29 6.19
CA GLN A 347 -9.90 -30.58 7.62
C GLN A 347 -10.84 -29.59 8.30
N LEU A 348 -10.72 -28.29 7.94
CA LEU A 348 -11.56 -27.24 8.51
C LEU A 348 -13.01 -27.36 8.08
N LEU A 349 -13.27 -27.74 6.82
CA LEU A 349 -14.63 -27.95 6.31
C LEU A 349 -15.32 -29.18 6.93
N LYS A 350 -14.58 -30.22 7.31
CA LYS A 350 -15.12 -31.40 8.00
C LYS A 350 -15.53 -31.12 9.45
N ARG A 351 -15.02 -30.07 10.09
CA ARG A 351 -15.32 -29.69 11.48
C ARG A 351 -16.61 -28.89 11.57
N THR A 352 -17.77 -29.54 11.38
CA THR A 352 -19.06 -28.85 11.42
C THR A 352 -19.58 -28.54 12.82
N GLU A 353 -19.11 -29.25 13.83
CA GLU A 353 -19.54 -29.11 15.25
C GLU A 353 -18.56 -28.30 16.10
N GLN A 354 -17.40 -27.94 15.54
CA GLN A 354 -16.35 -27.22 16.26
C GLN A 354 -15.98 -25.92 15.52
N TYR A 355 -15.34 -24.99 16.22
CA TYR A 355 -14.76 -23.82 15.60
C TYR A 355 -13.62 -24.21 14.66
N SER A 356 -13.66 -23.70 13.46
CA SER A 356 -12.63 -23.87 12.44
C SER A 356 -11.88 -22.55 12.23
N ASP A 357 -10.56 -22.56 12.47
CA ASP A 357 -9.73 -21.36 12.42
C ASP A 357 -9.35 -21.00 10.97
N PHE A 358 -10.29 -20.39 10.24
CA PHE A 358 -10.03 -19.83 8.92
C PHE A 358 -9.24 -18.51 8.96
N TYR A 359 -9.15 -17.89 10.13
CA TYR A 359 -8.45 -16.60 10.28
C TYR A 359 -6.96 -16.72 9.92
N LEU A 360 -6.32 -17.81 10.28
CA LEU A 360 -4.93 -18.08 9.93
C LEU A 360 -4.72 -18.11 8.40
N LEU A 361 -5.60 -18.81 7.68
CA LEU A 361 -5.53 -18.88 6.22
C LEU A 361 -5.80 -17.51 5.57
N ALA A 362 -6.77 -16.78 6.10
CA ALA A 362 -7.06 -15.41 5.64
C ALA A 362 -5.88 -14.48 5.88
N HIS A 363 -5.25 -14.54 7.05
CA HIS A 363 -4.08 -13.73 7.38
C HIS A 363 -2.94 -13.92 6.37
N TRP A 364 -2.57 -15.16 6.06
CA TRP A 364 -1.55 -15.45 5.05
C TRP A 364 -1.93 -14.98 3.66
N ARG A 365 -3.22 -15.11 3.30
CA ARG A 365 -3.71 -14.65 2.00
C ARG A 365 -3.64 -13.13 1.86
N ILE A 366 -4.02 -12.41 2.91
CA ILE A 366 -3.93 -10.94 2.95
C ILE A 366 -2.47 -10.49 2.90
N PHE A 367 -1.59 -11.16 3.65
CA PHE A 367 -0.16 -10.88 3.62
C PHE A 367 0.44 -11.05 2.21
N TYR A 368 0.07 -12.14 1.52
CA TYR A 368 0.44 -12.35 0.13
C TYR A 368 -0.07 -11.21 -0.79
N ASN A 369 -1.33 -10.81 -0.64
CA ASN A 369 -1.91 -9.72 -1.43
C ASN A 369 -1.16 -8.39 -1.20
N ASN A 370 -0.75 -8.12 0.03
CA ASN A 370 0.03 -6.92 0.37
C ASN A 370 1.43 -6.93 -0.30
N ILE A 371 2.12 -8.05 -0.28
CA ILE A 371 3.42 -8.20 -0.97
C ILE A 371 3.24 -8.02 -2.48
N LEU A 372 2.20 -8.63 -3.06
CA LEU A 372 1.89 -8.49 -4.48
C LEU A 372 1.60 -7.02 -4.86
N ALA A 373 0.85 -6.29 -4.01
CA ALA A 373 0.58 -4.86 -4.21
C ALA A 373 1.87 -4.01 -4.18
N ILE A 374 2.78 -4.30 -3.26
CA ILE A 374 4.08 -3.63 -3.20
C ILE A 374 4.92 -3.98 -4.44
N THR A 375 4.89 -5.23 -4.86
CA THR A 375 5.63 -5.70 -6.05
C THR A 375 5.18 -4.97 -7.30
N ILE A 376 3.86 -4.85 -7.53
CA ILE A 376 3.34 -4.15 -8.72
C ILE A 376 3.64 -2.66 -8.67
N PHE A 377 3.61 -2.03 -7.49
CA PHE A 377 3.98 -0.63 -7.34
C PHE A 377 5.42 -0.38 -7.80
N PHE A 378 6.39 -1.15 -7.33
CA PHE A 378 7.78 -1.03 -7.78
C PHE A 378 7.98 -1.45 -9.25
N ALA A 379 7.16 -2.38 -9.75
CA ALA A 379 7.18 -2.73 -11.16
C ALA A 379 6.73 -1.54 -12.04
N TRP A 380 5.73 -0.77 -11.65
CA TRP A 380 5.36 0.47 -12.35
C TRP A 380 6.46 1.52 -12.29
N ILE A 381 7.10 1.72 -11.14
CA ILE A 381 8.22 2.67 -10.99
C ILE A 381 9.38 2.32 -11.94
N LYS A 382 9.66 1.04 -12.14
CA LYS A 382 10.75 0.61 -13.06
C LYS A 382 10.53 1.07 -14.50
N ILE A 383 9.30 1.36 -14.93
CA ILE A 383 9.04 1.92 -16.28
C ILE A 383 9.79 3.24 -16.47
N PHE A 384 9.96 4.06 -15.42
CA PHE A 384 10.69 5.32 -15.52
C PHE A 384 12.13 5.14 -16.03
N LYS A 385 12.76 4.00 -15.80
CA LYS A 385 14.06 3.66 -16.39
C LYS A 385 14.02 3.71 -17.92
N PHE A 386 12.92 3.26 -18.53
CA PHE A 386 12.76 3.20 -19.97
C PHE A 386 12.21 4.51 -20.57
N ILE A 387 11.49 5.30 -19.80
CA ILE A 387 10.95 6.61 -20.23
C ILE A 387 12.06 7.65 -20.41
N SER A 388 13.20 7.49 -19.75
CA SER A 388 14.36 8.38 -19.87
C SER A 388 14.94 8.46 -21.29
N PHE A 389 14.44 7.65 -22.25
CA PHE A 389 14.78 7.78 -23.68
C PHE A 389 14.08 8.95 -24.39
N ASN A 390 13.03 9.51 -23.84
CA ASN A 390 12.41 10.70 -24.37
C ASN A 390 13.19 11.94 -23.84
N ASN A 391 13.56 12.87 -24.72
CA ASN A 391 14.34 14.05 -24.37
C ASN A 391 13.72 14.85 -23.22
N THR A 392 12.41 15.07 -23.26
CA THR A 392 11.68 15.80 -22.20
C THR A 392 11.76 15.06 -20.86
N MET A 393 11.58 13.75 -20.87
CA MET A 393 11.66 12.93 -19.63
C MET A 393 13.10 12.76 -19.15
N SER A 394 14.07 12.71 -20.08
CA SER A 394 15.49 12.73 -19.72
C SER A 394 15.89 14.06 -19.07
N GLN A 395 15.36 15.19 -19.54
CA GLN A 395 15.56 16.50 -18.95
C GLN A 395 15.00 16.55 -17.52
N LEU A 396 13.76 16.11 -17.30
CA LEU A 396 13.16 16.02 -15.96
C LEU A 396 13.96 15.12 -15.02
N SER A 397 14.39 13.95 -15.51
CA SER A 397 15.22 13.02 -14.73
C SER A 397 16.60 13.63 -14.38
N SER A 398 17.20 14.36 -15.31
CA SER A 398 18.45 15.09 -15.08
C SER A 398 18.26 16.20 -14.06
N THR A 399 17.22 17.00 -14.15
CA THR A 399 16.87 18.03 -13.17
C THR A 399 16.76 17.43 -11.77
N LEU A 400 15.97 16.36 -11.63
CA LEU A 400 15.80 15.69 -10.33
C LEU A 400 17.12 15.12 -9.79
N SER A 401 17.97 14.59 -10.66
CA SER A 401 19.29 14.08 -10.28
C SER A 401 20.26 15.18 -9.85
N CYS A 402 20.20 16.35 -10.48
CA CYS A 402 21.04 17.50 -10.14
C CYS A 402 20.61 18.13 -8.81
N CYS A 403 19.30 18.31 -8.58
CA CYS A 403 18.80 18.94 -7.36
C CYS A 403 18.71 18.00 -6.14
N ILE A 404 19.03 16.70 -6.29
CA ILE A 404 18.83 15.72 -5.21
C ILE A 404 19.60 16.06 -3.94
N LYS A 405 20.80 16.63 -4.04
CA LYS A 405 21.63 17.02 -2.88
C LYS A 405 20.96 18.17 -2.12
N ASP A 406 20.48 19.16 -2.83
CA ASP A 406 19.84 20.34 -2.26
C ASP A 406 18.46 19.99 -1.69
N ILE A 407 17.73 19.10 -2.37
CA ILE A 407 16.45 18.55 -1.87
C ILE A 407 16.68 17.74 -0.59
N VAL A 408 17.73 16.93 -0.49
CA VAL A 408 18.02 16.16 0.72
C VAL A 408 18.36 17.09 1.88
N GLY A 409 19.20 18.11 1.66
CA GLY A 409 19.50 19.12 2.66
C GLY A 409 18.25 19.86 3.14
N PHE A 410 17.41 20.27 2.20
CA PHE A 410 16.12 20.87 2.48
C PHE A 410 15.18 19.93 3.25
N ALA A 411 15.08 18.64 2.84
CA ALA A 411 14.25 17.66 3.48
C ALA A 411 14.63 17.42 4.94
N ILE A 412 15.91 17.40 5.27
CA ILE A 412 16.36 17.29 6.66
C ILE A 412 15.83 18.46 7.48
N MET A 413 15.97 19.70 7.00
CA MET A 413 15.46 20.89 7.69
C MET A 413 13.92 20.83 7.81
N PHE A 414 13.23 20.44 6.73
CA PHE A 414 11.78 20.26 6.75
C PHE A 414 11.35 19.28 7.84
N PHE A 415 11.95 18.09 7.88
CA PHE A 415 11.56 17.07 8.86
C PHE A 415 11.89 17.47 10.29
N ILE A 416 12.95 18.23 10.53
CA ILE A 416 13.25 18.74 11.88
C ILE A 416 12.10 19.65 12.37
N ILE A 417 11.68 20.62 11.56
CA ILE A 417 10.58 21.53 11.91
C ILE A 417 9.28 20.75 12.03
N PHE A 418 9.00 19.86 11.09
CA PHE A 418 7.81 19.03 11.07
C PHE A 418 7.68 18.16 12.32
N PHE A 419 8.73 17.46 12.73
CA PHE A 419 8.72 16.66 13.96
C PHE A 419 8.65 17.52 15.23
N ALA A 420 9.24 18.72 15.23
CA ALA A 420 9.11 19.64 16.34
C ALA A 420 7.64 20.06 16.55
N TYR A 421 6.93 20.40 15.47
CA TYR A 421 5.49 20.69 15.54
C TYR A 421 4.66 19.45 15.86
N ALA A 422 5.03 18.26 15.38
CA ALA A 422 4.35 17.02 15.75
C ALA A 422 4.43 16.76 17.25
N GLN A 423 5.62 16.95 17.83
CA GLN A 423 5.81 16.79 19.27
C GLN A 423 5.09 17.87 20.07
N LEU A 424 5.12 19.12 19.58
CA LEU A 424 4.38 20.23 20.21
C LEU A 424 2.87 19.94 20.23
N GLY A 425 2.30 19.53 19.09
CA GLY A 425 0.90 19.18 18.97
C GLY A 425 0.50 18.00 19.87
N PHE A 426 1.33 16.96 19.93
CA PHE A 426 1.13 15.82 20.82
C PHE A 426 1.11 16.21 22.29
N LEU A 427 2.02 17.09 22.73
CA LEU A 427 2.11 17.50 24.13
C LEU A 427 0.98 18.45 24.56
N ILE A 428 0.52 19.32 23.65
CA ILE A 428 -0.53 20.30 23.98
C ILE A 428 -1.92 19.65 23.87
N PHE A 429 -2.21 18.96 22.74
CA PHE A 429 -3.56 18.50 22.41
C PHE A 429 -3.77 17.00 22.63
N GLY A 430 -2.72 16.21 22.89
CA GLY A 430 -2.78 14.75 22.90
C GLY A 430 -3.69 14.15 23.98
N SER A 431 -4.04 14.91 25.01
CA SER A 431 -4.95 14.45 26.07
C SER A 431 -6.44 14.63 25.75
N GLN A 432 -6.80 15.52 24.82
CA GLN A 432 -8.19 15.91 24.57
C GLN A 432 -8.62 15.70 23.11
N VAL A 433 -7.70 15.85 22.16
CA VAL A 433 -7.99 15.75 20.74
C VAL A 433 -7.51 14.41 20.21
N ASP A 434 -8.42 13.59 19.68
CA ASP A 434 -8.12 12.25 19.16
C ASP A 434 -7.06 12.25 18.06
N ASP A 435 -7.10 13.23 17.16
CA ASP A 435 -6.12 13.41 16.09
C ASP A 435 -4.67 13.58 16.60
N PHE A 436 -4.47 13.97 17.86
CA PHE A 436 -3.15 14.13 18.50
C PHE A 436 -2.91 13.11 19.62
N SER A 437 -3.80 12.14 19.83
CA SER A 437 -3.77 11.19 20.95
C SER A 437 -2.50 10.35 21.05
N THR A 438 -1.79 10.15 19.94
CA THR A 438 -0.49 9.49 19.88
C THR A 438 0.47 10.32 19.03
N PHE A 439 1.78 10.17 19.26
CA PHE A 439 2.78 10.86 18.44
C PHE A 439 2.67 10.50 16.95
N GLN A 440 2.32 9.25 16.66
CA GLN A 440 2.10 8.80 15.27
C GLN A 440 0.87 9.49 14.64
N ASN A 441 -0.24 9.59 15.39
CA ASN A 441 -1.44 10.31 14.92
C ASN A 441 -1.12 11.78 14.69
N SER A 442 -0.36 12.43 15.60
CA SER A 442 0.07 13.82 15.44
C SER A 442 0.85 14.04 14.14
N ILE A 443 1.74 13.11 13.77
CA ILE A 443 2.45 13.15 12.48
C ILE A 443 1.47 13.07 11.31
N PHE A 444 0.52 12.13 11.32
CA PHE A 444 -0.47 12.00 10.26
C PHE A 444 -1.39 13.21 10.18
N THR A 445 -1.82 13.74 11.33
CA THR A 445 -2.65 14.95 11.39
C THR A 445 -1.95 16.14 10.78
N GLN A 446 -0.66 16.32 11.01
CA GLN A 446 0.09 17.40 10.35
C GLN A 446 0.17 17.25 8.84
N PHE A 447 0.36 16.02 8.32
CA PHE A 447 0.26 15.79 6.88
C PHE A 447 -1.14 16.13 6.35
N ARG A 448 -2.19 15.79 7.10
CA ARG A 448 -3.58 16.16 6.75
C ARG A 448 -3.78 17.67 6.75
N ILE A 449 -3.23 18.39 7.75
CA ILE A 449 -3.28 19.87 7.79
C ILE A 449 -2.61 20.47 6.55
N ILE A 450 -1.46 19.97 6.13
CA ILE A 450 -0.78 20.44 4.90
C ILE A 450 -1.66 20.22 3.65
N LEU A 451 -2.45 19.14 3.62
CA LEU A 451 -3.37 18.86 2.53
C LEU A 451 -4.72 19.59 2.64
N GLY A 452 -4.93 20.36 3.72
CA GLY A 452 -6.17 21.12 3.98
C GLY A 452 -7.26 20.32 4.72
N ASP A 453 -6.98 19.12 5.18
CA ASP A 453 -7.91 18.31 5.99
C ASP A 453 -7.59 18.45 7.47
N PHE A 454 -8.35 19.30 8.17
CA PHE A 454 -8.14 19.57 9.60
C PHE A 454 -9.44 19.97 10.31
N ASN A 455 -9.51 19.65 11.58
CA ASN A 455 -10.59 20.07 12.47
C ASN A 455 -10.11 21.19 13.41
N PHE A 456 -10.16 22.43 12.91
CA PHE A 456 -9.73 23.59 13.68
C PHE A 456 -10.58 23.79 14.94
N ALA A 457 -11.89 23.52 14.86
CA ALA A 457 -12.79 23.68 16.00
C ALA A 457 -12.38 22.82 17.20
N ALA A 458 -11.97 21.57 16.97
CA ALA A 458 -11.51 20.70 18.05
C ALA A 458 -10.22 21.22 18.72
N ILE A 459 -9.27 21.74 17.91
CA ILE A 459 -8.01 22.31 18.42
C ILE A 459 -8.27 23.59 19.23
N GLN A 460 -9.16 24.45 18.73
CA GLN A 460 -9.54 25.69 19.41
C GLN A 460 -10.33 25.45 20.70
N GLN A 461 -11.19 24.43 20.72
CA GLN A 461 -12.00 24.09 21.86
C GLN A 461 -11.15 23.57 23.03
N ASP A 462 -10.11 22.76 22.72
CA ASP A 462 -9.19 22.25 23.76
C ASP A 462 -8.34 23.39 24.35
N ASN A 463 -7.73 24.20 23.49
CA ASN A 463 -6.91 25.33 23.96
C ASN A 463 -7.16 26.58 23.14
N PRO A 464 -8.00 27.51 23.62
CA PRO A 464 -8.42 28.71 22.90
C PRO A 464 -7.27 29.67 22.52
N ILE A 465 -6.14 29.61 23.21
CA ILE A 465 -5.00 30.51 23.01
C ILE A 465 -3.92 29.83 22.17
N LEU A 466 -3.44 28.67 22.63
CA LEU A 466 -2.33 27.97 21.96
C LEU A 466 -2.78 27.27 20.68
N GLY A 467 -4.04 26.86 20.57
CA GLY A 467 -4.58 26.21 19.37
C GLY A 467 -4.45 27.08 18.12
N PRO A 468 -5.02 28.28 18.08
CA PRO A 468 -4.85 29.19 16.94
C PRO A 468 -3.40 29.57 16.68
N ILE A 469 -2.59 29.80 17.71
CA ILE A 469 -1.17 30.16 17.54
C ILE A 469 -0.41 29.00 16.88
N TYR A 470 -0.60 27.77 17.39
CA TYR A 470 -0.01 26.56 16.80
C TYR A 470 -0.36 26.40 15.32
N PHE A 471 -1.65 26.52 15.01
CA PHE A 471 -2.16 26.35 13.65
C PHE A 471 -1.61 27.40 12.69
N ILE A 472 -1.70 28.69 13.05
CA ILE A 472 -1.23 29.80 12.22
C ILE A 472 0.28 29.71 12.00
N THR A 473 1.05 29.47 13.07
CA THR A 473 2.51 29.39 12.95
C THR A 473 2.94 28.18 12.11
N PHE A 474 2.28 27.02 12.26
CA PHE A 474 2.56 25.84 11.45
C PHE A 474 2.29 26.11 9.97
N ILE A 475 1.12 26.65 9.61
CA ILE A 475 0.77 26.98 8.23
C ILE A 475 1.75 28.02 7.68
N PHE A 476 2.07 29.07 8.44
CA PHE A 476 3.04 30.08 8.00
C PHE A 476 4.38 29.45 7.64
N PHE A 477 4.96 28.64 8.51
CA PHE A 477 6.25 27.99 8.24
C PHE A 477 6.17 27.04 7.02
N ILE A 478 5.13 26.23 6.91
CA ILE A 478 5.02 25.25 5.82
C ILE A 478 4.81 25.95 4.48
N PHE A 479 3.81 26.85 4.36
CA PHE A 479 3.46 27.45 3.07
C PHE A 479 4.38 28.61 2.67
N PHE A 480 4.68 29.53 3.57
CA PHE A 480 5.43 30.72 3.21
C PHE A 480 6.95 30.52 3.21
N VAL A 481 7.47 29.61 4.03
CA VAL A 481 8.90 29.37 4.10
C VAL A 481 9.28 28.13 3.31
N LEU A 482 8.76 26.96 3.71
CA LEU A 482 9.25 25.69 3.20
C LEU A 482 8.81 25.41 1.75
N LEU A 483 7.53 25.63 1.42
CA LEU A 483 7.05 25.38 0.05
C LEU A 483 7.71 26.31 -0.97
N ASN A 484 7.86 27.60 -0.64
CA ASN A 484 8.51 28.56 -1.53
C ASN A 484 9.99 28.24 -1.74
N MET A 485 10.68 27.82 -0.70
CA MET A 485 12.08 27.39 -0.80
C MET A 485 12.25 26.14 -1.67
N PHE A 486 11.36 25.15 -1.51
CA PHE A 486 11.34 23.95 -2.36
C PHE A 486 11.12 24.29 -3.84
N LEU A 487 10.14 25.14 -4.12
CA LEU A 487 9.87 25.60 -5.48
C LEU A 487 11.05 26.37 -6.07
N ALA A 488 11.71 27.21 -5.28
CA ALA A 488 12.90 27.95 -5.72
C ALA A 488 14.04 27.02 -6.12
N ILE A 489 14.31 25.96 -5.31
CA ILE A 489 15.35 24.98 -5.61
C ILE A 489 15.07 24.27 -6.94
N ILE A 490 13.81 23.76 -7.12
CA ILE A 490 13.44 23.05 -8.34
C ILE A 490 13.50 23.95 -9.55
N ASN A 491 12.95 25.17 -9.48
CA ASN A 491 12.92 26.09 -10.60
C ASN A 491 14.32 26.51 -11.03
N TYR A 492 15.21 26.79 -10.08
CA TYR A 492 16.60 27.12 -10.37
C TYR A 492 17.30 25.99 -11.13
N THR A 493 17.27 24.78 -10.59
CA THR A 493 17.91 23.63 -11.23
C THR A 493 17.28 23.25 -12.56
N TYR A 494 15.94 23.42 -12.70
CA TYR A 494 15.27 23.16 -13.97
C TYR A 494 15.75 24.13 -15.05
N SER A 495 15.89 25.43 -14.74
CA SER A 495 16.40 26.43 -15.67
C SER A 495 17.83 26.13 -16.08
N GLU A 496 18.70 25.77 -15.14
CA GLU A 496 20.09 25.39 -15.40
C GLU A 496 20.19 24.20 -16.35
N VAL A 497 19.44 23.13 -16.07
CA VAL A 497 19.41 21.93 -16.93
C VAL A 497 18.79 22.24 -18.30
N GLN A 498 17.79 23.13 -18.39
CA GLN A 498 17.18 23.52 -19.66
C GLN A 498 18.18 24.27 -20.55
N ASP A 499 19.00 25.14 -19.97
CA ASP A 499 20.02 25.88 -20.70
C ASP A 499 21.11 24.93 -21.22
N ASP A 500 21.56 23.96 -20.42
CA ASP A 500 22.50 22.92 -20.85
C ASP A 500 21.96 22.07 -22.01
N TYR A 501 20.66 21.72 -21.98
CA TYR A 501 20.02 20.97 -23.07
C TYR A 501 19.82 21.80 -24.34
N SER A 502 19.66 23.13 -24.23
CA SER A 502 19.50 24.02 -25.37
C SER A 502 20.82 24.25 -26.12
N ILE A 503 21.96 24.27 -25.39
CA ILE A 503 23.32 24.47 -25.93
C ILE A 503 23.89 23.17 -26.49
N GLY A 504 23.55 22.03 -25.89
CA GLY A 504 24.00 20.72 -26.31
C GLY A 504 23.15 20.16 -27.45
N THR A 505 23.64 20.21 -28.69
CA THR A 505 23.11 19.47 -29.84
C THR A 505 23.25 17.97 -29.64
N ARG A 506 22.60 17.40 -28.63
CA ARG A 506 22.43 15.94 -28.52
C ARG A 506 21.41 15.53 -29.55
N SER A 507 21.84 14.71 -30.52
CA SER A 507 20.99 14.11 -31.52
C SER A 507 19.72 13.56 -30.89
N SER A 508 18.59 14.19 -31.17
CA SER A 508 17.29 13.78 -30.66
C SER A 508 17.02 12.33 -31.03
N PHE A 509 16.99 11.48 -30.04
CA PHE A 509 16.66 10.07 -30.21
C PHE A 509 15.16 9.96 -30.48
N LYS A 510 14.78 9.90 -31.76
CA LYS A 510 13.37 9.82 -32.15
C LYS A 510 12.86 8.39 -32.02
N LEU A 511 12.39 8.02 -30.83
CA LEU A 511 11.76 6.74 -30.56
C LEU A 511 10.66 6.40 -31.58
N GLY A 512 9.89 7.42 -32.03
CA GLY A 512 8.87 7.24 -33.06
C GLY A 512 9.40 6.79 -34.41
N GLU A 513 10.58 7.24 -34.82
CA GLU A 513 11.21 6.81 -36.08
C GLU A 513 11.72 5.35 -35.97
N MET A 514 12.20 4.96 -34.79
CA MET A 514 12.63 3.58 -34.56
C MET A 514 11.47 2.59 -34.50
N ILE A 515 10.39 2.94 -33.83
CA ILE A 515 9.16 2.13 -33.79
C ILE A 515 8.62 1.97 -35.21
N LYS A 516 8.57 3.05 -36.01
CA LYS A 516 8.15 3.03 -37.41
C LYS A 516 9.07 2.18 -38.27
N LYS A 517 10.39 2.25 -38.05
CA LYS A 517 11.40 1.45 -38.76
C LYS A 517 11.31 -0.04 -38.40
N SER A 518 11.10 -0.33 -37.10
CA SER A 518 10.91 -1.69 -36.59
C SER A 518 9.59 -2.31 -37.09
N TYR A 519 8.50 -1.55 -37.04
CA TYR A 519 7.18 -1.93 -37.58
C TYR A 519 7.27 -2.23 -39.09
N ASN A 520 7.91 -1.35 -39.86
CA ASN A 520 8.13 -1.57 -41.30
C ASN A 520 9.01 -2.80 -41.58
N ASN A 521 10.00 -3.10 -40.75
CA ASN A 521 10.83 -4.29 -40.88
C ASN A 521 10.07 -5.58 -40.56
N ILE A 522 9.16 -5.54 -39.57
CA ILE A 522 8.26 -6.66 -39.25
C ILE A 522 7.27 -6.89 -40.39
N LEU A 523 6.68 -5.82 -40.93
CA LEU A 523 5.80 -5.92 -42.12
C LEU A 523 6.52 -6.44 -43.36
N LYS A 524 7.80 -6.08 -43.57
CA LYS A 524 8.64 -6.65 -44.65
C LYS A 524 8.93 -8.14 -44.41
N LYS A 525 9.22 -8.55 -43.17
CA LYS A 525 9.42 -9.97 -42.81
C LYS A 525 8.15 -10.82 -42.96
N LEU A 526 6.99 -10.24 -42.67
CA LEU A 526 5.67 -10.88 -42.81
C LEU A 526 5.14 -10.86 -44.26
N LYS A 527 5.92 -10.36 -45.27
CA LYS A 527 5.54 -10.20 -46.69
C LYS A 527 4.24 -9.38 -46.91
N LEU A 528 3.82 -8.58 -45.93
CA LEU A 528 2.60 -7.75 -45.99
C LEU A 528 2.82 -6.39 -46.68
N LYS A 529 4.07 -6.02 -47.02
CA LYS A 529 4.40 -4.79 -47.75
C LYS A 529 5.37 -5.15 -48.91
N LYS A 530 4.98 -4.85 -50.13
CA LYS A 530 5.87 -4.97 -51.30
C LYS A 530 7.10 -4.07 -51.13
N PRO A 531 8.29 -4.48 -51.61
CA PRO A 531 9.46 -3.63 -51.58
C PRO A 531 9.18 -2.39 -52.44
N GLN A 532 9.13 -1.23 -51.82
CA GLN A 532 9.14 0.05 -52.48
C GLN A 532 10.59 0.30 -52.88
N GLU A 533 10.88 0.23 -54.17
CA GLU A 533 12.19 0.53 -54.74
C GLU A 533 12.58 1.98 -54.44
N ASP A 534 13.82 2.14 -54.12
CA ASP A 534 14.63 3.29 -53.80
C ASP A 534 14.34 4.58 -54.60
N GLU A 535 13.32 5.33 -54.23
CA GLU A 535 13.21 6.77 -54.60
C GLU A 535 14.01 7.67 -53.64
N ASP A 536 14.29 7.21 -52.39
CA ASP A 536 15.07 7.97 -51.41
C ASP A 536 16.58 8.09 -51.77
N ASN A 537 17.13 7.19 -52.55
CA ASN A 537 18.54 7.27 -52.99
C ASN A 537 18.76 8.25 -54.15
N LYS A 538 17.74 8.53 -54.94
CA LYS A 538 17.82 9.58 -56.00
C LYS A 538 17.74 10.99 -55.42
N SER A 539 16.94 11.19 -54.36
CA SER A 539 16.81 12.48 -53.68
C SER A 539 18.06 12.86 -52.88
N LYS A 540 18.75 11.86 -52.25
CA LYS A 540 20.00 12.10 -51.53
C LYS A 540 21.15 12.41 -52.48
N LYS A 541 21.25 11.69 -53.60
CA LYS A 541 22.30 11.91 -54.61
C LYS A 541 22.17 13.28 -55.28
N ASN A 542 20.96 13.79 -55.46
CA ASN A 542 20.73 15.14 -56.00
C ASN A 542 21.00 16.24 -54.96
N LYS A 543 20.80 15.98 -53.63
CA LYS A 543 21.16 16.92 -52.59
C LYS A 543 22.67 17.00 -52.35
N ASP A 544 23.38 15.88 -52.42
CA ASP A 544 24.84 15.84 -52.26
C ASP A 544 25.55 16.49 -53.47
N LEU A 545 24.99 16.37 -54.68
CA LEU A 545 25.47 17.09 -55.89
C LEU A 545 25.23 18.59 -55.83
N ALA A 546 24.10 19.03 -55.27
CA ALA A 546 23.81 20.45 -55.08
C ALA A 546 24.68 21.08 -53.98
N GLU A 547 25.05 20.30 -52.95
CA GLU A 547 25.93 20.78 -51.87
C GLU A 547 27.41 20.78 -52.28
N GLN A 548 27.85 19.86 -53.16
CA GLN A 548 29.17 19.90 -53.80
C GLN A 548 29.33 21.05 -54.81
N ALA A 549 28.26 21.43 -55.51
CA ALA A 549 28.24 22.61 -56.38
C ALA A 549 28.34 23.95 -55.60
N ARG A 550 27.77 23.99 -54.39
CA ARG A 550 27.91 25.18 -53.49
C ARG A 550 29.29 25.28 -52.85
N ARG A 551 30.03 24.21 -52.64
CA ARG A 551 31.38 24.21 -52.04
C ARG A 551 32.50 24.57 -53.02
N LYS A 552 32.23 24.65 -54.32
CA LYS A 552 33.21 25.05 -55.33
C LYS A 552 33.20 26.52 -55.68
N GLY A 553 32.43 27.37 -55.00
CA GLY A 553 32.23 28.76 -55.37
C GLY A 553 32.62 29.81 -54.33
N PHE A 554 33.37 29.51 -53.31
CA PHE A 554 33.88 30.56 -52.40
C PHE A 554 35.26 30.13 -51.82
N ASP A 555 36.31 30.49 -52.58
CA ASP A 555 37.62 30.79 -52.04
C ASP A 555 37.71 32.27 -51.82
N GLU A 556 38.04 32.70 -50.61
CA GLU A 556 38.92 33.73 -50.19
C GLU A 556 38.81 34.02 -48.70
N ASN A 557 39.69 33.43 -47.95
CA ASN A 557 40.69 33.91 -46.99
C ASN A 557 40.36 35.16 -46.10
N PRO A 558 41.16 35.35 -45.02
CA PRO A 558 41.44 34.52 -43.86
C PRO A 558 41.48 35.32 -42.51
N LEU A 559 42.01 34.65 -41.44
CA LEU A 559 42.58 35.18 -40.21
C LEU A 559 41.63 35.58 -39.08
N PHE A 560 41.74 35.13 -37.88
CA PHE A 560 42.76 35.14 -36.86
C PHE A 560 42.28 34.38 -35.61
N ILE A 561 43.05 33.44 -35.10
CA ILE A 561 43.86 33.43 -33.89
C ILE A 561 43.11 33.36 -32.54
N CYS A 562 43.26 32.25 -31.91
CA CYS A 562 43.73 31.85 -30.56
C CYS A 562 43.68 32.83 -29.38
N CYS A 563 43.56 32.18 -28.23
CA CYS A 563 43.94 32.55 -26.84
C CYS A 563 42.76 33.20 -26.07
N GLY A 564 42.35 32.72 -24.98
CA GLY A 564 43.09 32.28 -23.80
C GLY A 564 42.81 33.23 -22.67
N ALA A 565 42.45 32.67 -21.50
CA ALA A 565 42.56 33.27 -20.17
C ALA A 565 41.63 34.46 -19.79
N GLY A 566 40.79 34.17 -18.81
CA GLY A 566 40.54 34.96 -17.62
C GLY A 566 40.30 36.47 -17.76
N GLU A 567 39.13 36.92 -17.37
CA GLU A 567 39.01 38.01 -16.39
C GLU A 567 37.53 38.41 -16.18
N ARG A 568 37.28 38.82 -14.95
CA ARG A 568 36.04 39.43 -14.44
C ARG A 568 35.64 40.65 -15.26
N ILE A 569 34.37 40.83 -15.58
CA ILE A 569 33.77 42.13 -15.79
C ILE A 569 32.40 42.24 -15.12
N THR A 570 32.32 43.27 -14.35
CA THR A 570 31.27 43.90 -13.56
C THR A 570 30.02 44.29 -14.34
N LEU A 571 28.92 44.28 -13.55
CA LEU A 571 27.65 44.99 -13.76
C LEU A 571 27.72 46.18 -14.73
N HIS A 572 26.87 46.25 -15.72
CA HIS A 572 25.92 47.36 -15.95
C HIS A 572 24.94 47.11 -17.08
N GLN A 573 23.72 47.57 -16.81
CA GLN A 573 22.61 47.83 -17.74
C GLN A 573 21.56 46.75 -17.97
N PHE A 574 20.69 46.65 -16.96
CA PHE A 574 19.30 46.31 -17.21
C PHE A 574 18.59 47.47 -17.90
N LYS A 575 18.05 47.24 -19.08
CA LYS A 575 16.95 48.03 -19.63
C LYS A 575 15.72 47.12 -19.74
N THR A 576 14.76 47.49 -18.94
CA THR A 576 13.38 47.02 -18.82
C THR A 576 12.60 46.98 -20.12
N LYS A 577 11.85 45.89 -20.32
CA LYS A 577 10.53 45.94 -20.96
C LYS A 577 9.57 45.02 -20.23
N PRO A 578 8.37 45.47 -19.91
CA PRO A 578 7.39 44.74 -19.15
C PRO A 578 6.41 44.04 -20.08
N SER A 579 6.04 42.79 -19.79
CA SER A 579 4.73 42.25 -20.18
C SER A 579 4.39 40.97 -19.39
N ASP A 580 3.23 41.06 -18.74
CA ASP A 580 2.32 39.98 -18.36
C ASP A 580 2.64 39.07 -17.17
N GLU A 581 2.65 39.68 -15.98
CA GLU A 581 2.24 39.03 -14.72
C GLU A 581 0.77 39.36 -14.42
N LYS A 582 -0.17 38.68 -15.04
CA LYS A 582 -1.59 38.68 -14.64
C LYS A 582 -2.22 37.31 -14.89
N GLY A 583 -1.80 36.28 -14.17
CA GLY A 583 -2.43 34.98 -14.26
C GLY A 583 -2.41 34.17 -12.97
N PHE A 584 -1.42 34.38 -12.13
CA PHE A 584 -1.20 33.55 -10.96
C PHE A 584 -1.73 34.13 -9.64
N SER A 585 -1.92 35.44 -9.57
CA SER A 585 -2.42 36.11 -8.36
C SER A 585 -3.94 35.97 -8.16
N SER A 586 -4.71 35.72 -9.24
CA SER A 586 -6.18 35.63 -9.16
C SER A 586 -6.71 34.28 -8.66
N ILE A 587 -5.92 33.20 -8.76
CA ILE A 587 -6.33 31.88 -8.30
C ILE A 587 -6.08 31.74 -6.79
N LEU A 588 -5.00 32.31 -6.30
CA LEU A 588 -4.69 32.31 -4.86
C LEU A 588 -5.60 33.25 -4.07
N LEU A 589 -6.02 34.40 -4.64
CA LEU A 589 -6.97 35.29 -4.00
C LEU A 589 -8.39 34.71 -3.95
N ARG A 590 -8.81 33.92 -4.94
CA ARG A 590 -10.10 33.22 -4.88
C ARG A 590 -10.15 32.13 -3.84
N GLN A 591 -9.06 31.40 -3.63
CA GLN A 591 -9.00 30.37 -2.58
C GLN A 591 -8.93 30.94 -1.16
N VAL A 592 -8.42 32.17 -1.01
CA VAL A 592 -8.41 32.86 0.29
C VAL A 592 -9.76 33.54 0.58
N GLU A 593 -10.48 34.02 -0.44
CA GLU A 593 -11.83 34.57 -0.29
C GLU A 593 -12.88 33.48 0.03
N GLU A 594 -12.78 32.28 -0.54
CA GLU A 594 -13.64 31.16 -0.17
C GLU A 594 -13.38 30.60 1.24
N LEU A 595 -12.24 30.89 1.84
CA LEU A 595 -11.91 30.51 3.23
C LEU A 595 -12.36 31.52 4.27
N CYS A 596 -12.77 32.72 3.87
CA CYS A 596 -13.29 33.74 4.79
C CYS A 596 -14.82 33.78 4.87
N ASP A 597 -15.56 33.08 3.97
CA ASP A 597 -17.04 33.05 3.94
C ASP A 597 -17.64 31.74 4.49
N HIS A 598 -16.86 30.93 5.16
CA HIS A 598 -17.28 29.79 5.95
C HIS A 598 -16.59 29.87 7.33
#